data_3d83f0a759ec4618a36d0120b4b7267e
#
_entry.id   3d83f0a759ec4618a36d0120b4b7267e
#
_cell.length_a   1.000
_cell.length_b   1.000
_cell.length_c   1.000
_cell.angle_alpha   90.00
_cell.angle_beta   90.00
_cell.angle_gamma   90.00
#
_symmetry.space_group_name_H-M   'P 1'
#
loop_
_entity.id
_entity.type
_entity.pdbx_description
1 polymer ?
#
loop_
_entity_poly.entity_id
_entity_poly.type
_entity_poly.pdbx_seq_one_letter_code
_entity_poly.pdbx_strand_id
1 'polypeptide(L)'
;LLSSGTDSVILCERGIRTFEHATRNTLDLSAVPVLRSLTHLPIIVDPSHAVGIRDKVAAMGLASVAAGADGIIVEVHNHPEKALSDGAQSMLPAQFDKMMHDIEALAPVMGKSVAHIREANSSVVKTAQNSLSGKIVCAYSGKRGAYAEQAITRYFDEQDVLSMSVDSFDEIFQAVTDGKADYGMVPIENSLAGSVYQ
;
A
#
# COMPACT_ATOMS: atom_id res chain seq x y z
N LEU A 1 11.45 16.72 -2.89
CA LEU A 1 11.36 15.88 -1.67
C LEU A 1 12.76 15.63 -1.09
N LEU A 2 13.67 15.00 -1.83
CA LEU A 2 15.05 14.74 -1.36
C LEU A 2 15.79 16.04 -1.01
N SER A 3 15.63 17.10 -1.82
CA SER A 3 16.18 18.42 -1.54
C SER A 3 15.59 19.09 -0.31
N SER A 4 14.45 18.61 0.18
CA SER A 4 13.79 19.09 1.40
C SER A 4 14.15 18.25 2.63
N GLY A 5 15.12 17.34 2.51
CA GLY A 5 15.65 16.56 3.63
C GLY A 5 14.89 15.26 3.94
N THR A 6 13.91 14.85 3.09
CA THR A 6 13.28 13.53 3.24
C THR A 6 13.90 12.53 2.26
N ASP A 7 14.26 11.35 2.76
CA ASP A 7 14.72 10.17 2.02
C ASP A 7 13.63 9.07 1.91
N SER A 8 12.49 9.26 2.58
CA SER A 8 11.34 8.36 2.52
C SER A 8 10.54 8.58 1.23
N VAL A 9 11.13 8.24 0.10
CA VAL A 9 10.57 8.43 -1.24
C VAL A 9 10.56 7.11 -2.00
N ILE A 10 9.44 6.80 -2.65
CA ILE A 10 9.27 5.64 -3.55
C ILE A 10 8.88 6.19 -4.93
N LEU A 11 9.54 5.70 -5.98
CA LEU A 11 9.17 6.02 -7.36
C LEU A 11 8.11 5.03 -7.84
N CYS A 12 7.10 5.52 -8.56
CA CYS A 12 6.04 4.67 -9.10
C CYS A 12 5.87 4.89 -10.61
N GLU A 13 6.12 3.86 -11.41
CA GLU A 13 5.69 3.83 -12.80
C GLU A 13 4.19 3.49 -12.84
N ARG A 14 3.38 4.40 -13.41
CA ARG A 14 1.91 4.33 -13.39
C ARG A 14 1.29 4.45 -14.79
N GLY A 15 2.09 4.35 -15.82
CA GLY A 15 1.71 4.51 -17.22
C GLY A 15 1.91 5.92 -17.76
N ILE A 16 2.24 5.99 -19.01
CA ILE A 16 2.47 7.22 -19.78
C ILE A 16 1.45 7.37 -20.90
N ARG A 17 1.19 8.60 -21.32
CA ARG A 17 0.33 8.88 -22.46
C ARG A 17 1.11 8.65 -23.76
N THR A 18 0.56 7.80 -24.62
CA THR A 18 1.10 7.52 -25.96
C THR A 18 -0.03 7.54 -26.99
N PHE A 19 0.28 7.24 -28.24
CA PHE A 19 -0.70 7.05 -29.30
C PHE A 19 -1.44 5.69 -29.21
N GLU A 20 -1.01 4.79 -28.32
CA GLU A 20 -1.68 3.50 -28.11
C GLU A 20 -3.01 3.71 -27.36
N HIS A 21 -4.07 3.08 -27.86
CA HIS A 21 -5.44 3.22 -27.34
C HIS A 21 -6.05 1.91 -26.85
N ALA A 22 -5.33 0.77 -26.95
CA ALA A 22 -5.83 -0.51 -26.50
C ALA A 22 -5.86 -0.63 -24.96
N THR A 23 -5.08 0.21 -24.28
CA THR A 23 -5.06 0.33 -22.83
C THR A 23 -5.27 1.78 -22.38
N ARG A 24 -5.62 2.00 -21.12
CA ARG A 24 -5.82 3.35 -20.57
C ARG A 24 -4.58 4.24 -20.72
N ASN A 25 -3.43 3.69 -20.41
CA ASN A 25 -2.10 4.28 -20.61
C ASN A 25 -1.14 3.18 -21.05
N THR A 26 0.00 3.54 -21.63
CA THR A 26 1.09 2.60 -21.90
C THR A 26 1.92 2.42 -20.62
N LEU A 27 2.05 1.19 -20.13
CA LEU A 27 2.95 0.87 -19.02
C LEU A 27 4.38 0.78 -19.56
N ASP A 28 5.26 1.71 -19.16
CA ASP A 28 6.66 1.73 -19.56
C ASP A 28 7.52 0.93 -18.58
N LEU A 29 7.58 -0.38 -18.77
CA LEU A 29 8.45 -1.23 -17.97
C LEU A 29 9.94 -0.98 -18.22
N SER A 30 10.31 -0.36 -19.32
CA SER A 30 11.70 0.03 -19.59
C SER A 30 12.20 1.09 -18.61
N ALA A 31 11.30 1.90 -18.06
CA ALA A 31 11.64 2.89 -17.04
C ALA A 31 12.25 2.26 -15.78
N VAL A 32 11.85 1.03 -15.41
CA VAL A 32 12.31 0.37 -14.19
C VAL A 32 13.84 0.16 -14.19
N PRO A 33 14.45 -0.56 -15.15
CA PRO A 33 15.90 -0.74 -15.19
C PRO A 33 16.66 0.57 -15.45
N VAL A 34 16.08 1.53 -16.18
CA VAL A 34 16.68 2.86 -16.38
C VAL A 34 16.76 3.63 -15.08
N LEU A 35 15.66 3.74 -14.34
CA LEU A 35 15.61 4.41 -13.04
C LEU A 35 16.55 3.72 -12.04
N ARG A 36 16.62 2.39 -12.06
CA ARG A 36 17.53 1.63 -11.20
C ARG A 36 19.01 2.03 -11.37
N SER A 37 19.41 2.43 -12.57
CA SER A 37 20.77 2.91 -12.82
C SER A 37 21.01 4.36 -12.36
N LEU A 38 19.93 5.13 -12.12
CA LEU A 38 19.99 6.55 -11.78
C LEU A 38 19.77 6.85 -10.29
N THR A 39 19.14 5.91 -9.55
CA THR A 39 18.80 6.15 -8.15
C THR A 39 18.84 4.87 -7.32
N HIS A 40 19.03 5.04 -6.02
CA HIS A 40 18.94 3.99 -5.01
C HIS A 40 17.50 3.82 -4.46
N LEU A 41 16.60 4.73 -4.80
CA LEU A 41 15.22 4.71 -4.27
C LEU A 41 14.47 3.46 -4.73
N PRO A 42 13.53 2.95 -3.92
CA PRO A 42 12.63 1.89 -4.33
C PRO A 42 11.79 2.31 -5.54
N ILE A 43 11.58 1.38 -6.47
CA ILE A 43 10.79 1.57 -7.68
C ILE A 43 9.65 0.57 -7.66
N ILE A 44 8.42 1.05 -7.64
CA ILE A 44 7.22 0.24 -7.75
C ILE A 44 6.51 0.50 -9.07
N VAL A 45 5.60 -0.38 -9.45
CA VAL A 45 4.80 -0.27 -10.68
C VAL A 45 3.33 -0.41 -10.34
N ASP A 46 2.49 0.42 -10.99
CA ASP A 46 1.04 0.39 -10.88
C ASP A 46 0.41 -0.09 -12.19
N PRO A 47 0.26 -1.40 -12.38
CA PRO A 47 -0.35 -1.93 -13.59
C PRO A 47 -1.86 -1.67 -13.66
N SER A 48 -2.55 -1.50 -12.53
CA SER A 48 -3.99 -1.24 -12.51
C SER A 48 -4.33 0.06 -13.22
N HIS A 49 -3.69 1.16 -12.85
CA HIS A 49 -3.95 2.47 -13.43
C HIS A 49 -3.30 2.65 -14.82
N ALA A 50 -2.20 1.96 -15.08
CA ALA A 50 -1.59 1.99 -16.40
C ALA A 50 -2.48 1.28 -17.42
N VAL A 51 -2.82 0.02 -17.20
CA VAL A 51 -3.55 -0.79 -18.17
C VAL A 51 -5.04 -0.45 -18.20
N GLY A 52 -5.66 -0.26 -17.01
CA GLY A 52 -7.08 0.06 -16.89
C GLY A 52 -8.04 -1.09 -17.20
N ILE A 53 -7.53 -2.32 -17.35
CA ILE A 53 -8.29 -3.51 -17.75
C ILE A 53 -7.93 -4.66 -16.78
N ARG A 54 -8.89 -5.08 -15.95
CA ARG A 54 -8.72 -6.11 -14.91
C ARG A 54 -7.93 -7.33 -15.35
N ASP A 55 -8.33 -7.93 -16.46
CA ASP A 55 -7.76 -9.21 -16.93
C ASP A 55 -6.30 -9.08 -17.44
N LYS A 56 -5.80 -7.88 -17.55
CA LYS A 56 -4.42 -7.60 -17.98
C LYS A 56 -3.51 -7.27 -16.80
N VAL A 57 -4.07 -6.90 -15.65
CA VAL A 57 -3.32 -6.43 -14.47
C VAL A 57 -2.34 -7.48 -13.97
N ALA A 58 -2.77 -8.74 -13.82
CA ALA A 58 -1.91 -9.80 -13.31
C ALA A 58 -0.67 -10.04 -14.19
N ALA A 59 -0.86 -10.12 -15.51
CA ALA A 59 0.25 -10.29 -16.45
C ALA A 59 1.26 -9.14 -16.38
N MET A 60 0.77 -7.91 -16.28
CA MET A 60 1.63 -6.73 -16.17
C MET A 60 2.28 -6.61 -14.79
N GLY A 61 1.63 -7.08 -13.73
CA GLY A 61 2.24 -7.21 -12.41
C GLY A 61 3.43 -8.16 -12.41
N LEU A 62 3.29 -9.34 -12.99
CA LEU A 62 4.39 -10.30 -13.17
C LEU A 62 5.53 -9.73 -14.02
N ALA A 63 5.19 -9.10 -15.14
CA ALA A 63 6.17 -8.44 -16.01
C ALA A 63 6.93 -7.32 -15.28
N SER A 64 6.27 -6.60 -14.36
CA SER A 64 6.90 -5.57 -13.53
C SER A 64 7.95 -6.15 -12.58
N VAL A 65 7.67 -7.28 -11.95
CA VAL A 65 8.64 -8.01 -11.12
C VAL A 65 9.81 -8.48 -11.97
N ALA A 66 9.54 -9.06 -13.15
CA ALA A 66 10.57 -9.48 -14.09
C ALA A 66 11.44 -8.32 -14.63
N ALA A 67 10.88 -7.12 -14.75
CA ALA A 67 11.62 -5.90 -15.10
C ALA A 67 12.50 -5.37 -13.95
N GLY A 68 12.38 -5.93 -12.74
CA GLY A 68 13.19 -5.57 -11.58
C GLY A 68 12.55 -4.58 -10.60
N ALA A 69 11.24 -4.36 -10.68
CA ALA A 69 10.52 -3.54 -9.70
C ALA A 69 10.68 -4.08 -8.28
N ASP A 70 10.71 -3.19 -7.28
CA ASP A 70 10.80 -3.55 -5.86
C ASP A 70 9.43 -3.84 -5.26
N GLY A 71 8.37 -3.46 -5.95
CA GLY A 71 7.01 -3.74 -5.56
C GLY A 71 6.01 -3.40 -6.66
N ILE A 72 4.78 -3.80 -6.43
CA ILE A 72 3.64 -3.45 -7.28
C ILE A 72 2.52 -2.87 -6.41
N ILE A 73 1.72 -1.99 -6.99
CA ILE A 73 0.48 -1.51 -6.39
C ILE A 73 -0.67 -1.87 -7.32
N VAL A 74 -1.69 -2.53 -6.78
CA VAL A 74 -2.87 -2.95 -7.55
C VAL A 74 -4.15 -2.67 -6.80
N GLU A 75 -5.21 -2.45 -7.54
CA GLU A 75 -6.55 -2.31 -6.99
C GLU A 75 -7.24 -3.67 -6.89
N VAL A 76 -7.80 -3.94 -5.72
CA VAL A 76 -8.56 -5.18 -5.45
C VAL A 76 -9.91 -4.81 -4.85
N HIS A 77 -10.98 -5.38 -5.37
CA HIS A 77 -12.33 -5.16 -4.85
C HIS A 77 -13.13 -6.46 -4.89
N ASN A 78 -13.89 -6.75 -3.84
CA ASN A 78 -14.71 -7.96 -3.74
C ASN A 78 -15.92 -7.95 -4.71
N HIS A 79 -16.39 -6.76 -5.10
CA HIS A 79 -17.47 -6.52 -6.06
C HIS A 79 -17.10 -5.36 -7.01
N PRO A 80 -16.17 -5.56 -7.96
CA PRO A 80 -15.68 -4.48 -8.80
C PRO A 80 -16.75 -3.76 -9.61
N GLU A 81 -17.84 -4.44 -9.95
CA GLU A 81 -19.00 -3.88 -10.63
C GLU A 81 -19.81 -2.90 -9.76
N LYS A 82 -19.57 -2.88 -8.44
CA LYS A 82 -20.16 -1.97 -7.47
C LYS A 82 -19.16 -0.97 -6.90
N ALA A 83 -17.93 -1.00 -7.39
CA ALA A 83 -16.90 -0.05 -6.96
C ALA A 83 -17.33 1.38 -7.29
N LEU A 84 -17.06 2.30 -6.37
CA LEU A 84 -17.38 3.72 -6.55
C LEU A 84 -16.44 4.38 -7.57
N SER A 85 -15.23 3.84 -7.71
CA SER A 85 -14.21 4.25 -8.69
C SER A 85 -13.46 3.02 -9.19
N ASP A 86 -12.86 3.12 -10.36
CA ASP A 86 -11.86 2.21 -10.92
C ASP A 86 -12.23 0.71 -10.95
N GLY A 87 -13.52 0.39 -10.94
CA GLY A 87 -14.01 -0.99 -10.96
C GLY A 87 -13.57 -1.80 -12.19
N ALA A 88 -13.35 -1.15 -13.33
CA ALA A 88 -12.94 -1.81 -14.57
C ALA A 88 -11.53 -2.45 -14.45
N GLN A 89 -10.65 -1.88 -13.63
CA GLN A 89 -9.27 -2.32 -13.42
C GLN A 89 -9.09 -3.09 -12.11
N SER A 90 -10.04 -3.03 -11.18
CA SER A 90 -9.95 -3.70 -9.89
C SER A 90 -10.03 -5.21 -10.03
N MET A 91 -9.05 -5.91 -9.50
CA MET A 91 -9.01 -7.37 -9.45
C MET A 91 -10.00 -7.92 -8.42
N LEU A 92 -10.49 -9.12 -8.64
CA LEU A 92 -11.15 -9.89 -7.58
C LEU A 92 -10.11 -10.43 -6.59
N PRO A 93 -10.45 -10.65 -5.29
CA PRO A 93 -9.52 -11.22 -4.32
C PRO A 93 -8.85 -12.53 -4.78
N ALA A 94 -9.59 -13.42 -5.42
CA ALA A 94 -9.05 -14.67 -5.94
C ALA A 94 -8.05 -14.47 -7.10
N GLN A 95 -8.23 -13.43 -7.92
CA GLN A 95 -7.27 -13.08 -8.97
C GLN A 95 -5.99 -12.51 -8.38
N PHE A 96 -6.12 -11.68 -7.33
CA PHE A 96 -4.98 -11.15 -6.58
C PHE A 96 -4.19 -12.26 -5.89
N ASP A 97 -4.87 -13.16 -5.19
CA ASP A 97 -4.25 -14.31 -4.53
C ASP A 97 -3.43 -15.15 -5.51
N LYS A 98 -4.02 -15.49 -6.67
CA LYS A 98 -3.31 -16.18 -7.74
C LYS A 98 -2.08 -15.41 -8.22
N MET A 99 -2.22 -14.11 -8.46
CA MET A 99 -1.10 -13.26 -8.90
C MET A 99 0.02 -13.25 -7.86
N MET A 100 -0.29 -13.16 -6.57
CA MET A 100 0.70 -13.20 -5.51
C MET A 100 1.44 -14.53 -5.44
N HIS A 101 0.74 -15.65 -5.63
CA HIS A 101 1.35 -16.98 -5.74
C HIS A 101 2.34 -17.05 -6.91
N ASP A 102 1.94 -16.52 -8.08
CA ASP A 102 2.79 -16.49 -9.27
C ASP A 102 4.02 -15.57 -9.04
N ILE A 103 3.86 -14.47 -8.31
CA ILE A 103 4.95 -13.56 -7.92
C ILE A 103 5.92 -14.25 -6.94
N GLU A 104 5.42 -15.00 -5.97
CA GLU A 104 6.26 -15.77 -5.03
C GLU A 104 7.15 -16.78 -5.76
N ALA A 105 6.64 -17.38 -6.84
CA ALA A 105 7.43 -18.30 -7.67
C ALA A 105 8.45 -17.54 -8.54
N LEU A 106 8.12 -16.34 -9.03
CA LEU A 106 8.97 -15.56 -9.93
C LEU A 106 10.06 -14.77 -9.18
N ALA A 107 9.77 -14.20 -8.02
CA ALA A 107 10.66 -13.30 -7.30
C ALA A 107 12.06 -13.86 -7.05
N PRO A 108 12.24 -15.15 -6.65
CA PRO A 108 13.58 -15.74 -6.47
C PRO A 108 14.42 -15.76 -7.74
N VAL A 109 13.81 -15.94 -8.92
CA VAL A 109 14.51 -15.91 -10.22
C VAL A 109 15.12 -14.54 -10.46
N MET A 110 14.48 -13.48 -9.94
CA MET A 110 14.96 -12.09 -10.02
C MET A 110 15.85 -11.68 -8.84
N GLY A 111 16.26 -12.63 -8.00
CA GLY A 111 17.06 -12.37 -6.80
C GLY A 111 16.31 -11.59 -5.72
N LYS A 112 14.97 -11.66 -5.71
CA LYS A 112 14.08 -10.99 -4.78
C LYS A 112 13.30 -11.98 -3.92
N SER A 113 12.67 -11.48 -2.87
CA SER A 113 11.73 -12.23 -2.04
C SER A 113 10.48 -11.40 -1.77
N VAL A 114 9.35 -12.07 -1.62
CA VAL A 114 8.10 -11.39 -1.22
C VAL A 114 8.10 -11.19 0.29
N ALA A 115 7.85 -9.96 0.72
CA ALA A 115 7.67 -9.66 2.14
C ALA A 115 6.30 -10.16 2.62
N HIS A 116 6.29 -10.95 3.69
CA HIS A 116 5.07 -11.43 4.32
C HIS A 116 4.72 -10.55 5.53
N ILE A 117 3.57 -9.87 5.47
CA ILE A 117 3.10 -8.96 6.53
C ILE A 117 3.04 -9.66 7.90
N ARG A 118 2.75 -10.98 7.94
CA ARG A 118 2.72 -11.74 9.19
C ARG A 118 4.07 -11.80 9.91
N GLU A 119 5.18 -11.84 9.17
CA GLU A 119 6.53 -11.82 9.76
C GLU A 119 6.90 -10.41 10.24
N ALA A 120 6.53 -9.37 9.48
CA ALA A 120 6.72 -7.99 9.89
C ALA A 120 5.92 -7.67 11.17
N ASN A 121 4.66 -8.11 11.26
CA ASN A 121 3.83 -7.90 12.45
C ASN A 121 4.36 -8.65 13.68
N SER A 122 4.92 -9.85 13.52
CA SER A 122 5.48 -10.60 14.64
C SER A 122 6.75 -9.94 15.23
N SER A 123 7.52 -9.22 14.43
CA SER A 123 8.70 -8.49 14.90
C SER A 123 8.35 -7.11 15.47
N VAL A 124 7.38 -6.41 14.87
CA VAL A 124 6.92 -5.09 15.34
C VAL A 124 6.13 -5.22 16.63
N VAL A 125 5.27 -6.25 16.77
CA VAL A 125 4.53 -6.53 18.01
C VAL A 125 5.48 -6.85 19.19
N LYS A 126 6.65 -7.47 18.92
CA LYS A 126 7.64 -7.73 19.98
C LYS A 126 8.37 -6.47 20.47
N THR A 127 8.42 -5.38 19.68
CA THR A 127 9.05 -4.13 20.10
C THR A 127 8.10 -3.23 20.89
N ALA A 128 6.77 -3.37 20.70
CA ALA A 128 5.74 -2.60 21.41
C ALA A 128 5.42 -3.09 22.85
N GLN A 129 6.06 -4.15 23.32
CA GLN A 129 5.80 -4.73 24.66
C GLN A 129 6.26 -3.88 25.86
N ASN A 130 6.61 -2.62 25.66
CA ASN A 130 6.98 -1.70 26.75
C ASN A 130 5.86 -0.75 27.20
N SER A 131 4.61 -0.95 26.75
CA SER A 131 3.48 -0.16 27.23
C SER A 131 3.05 -0.60 28.64
N LEU A 132 2.87 0.35 29.52
CA LEU A 132 2.54 0.18 30.96
C LEU A 132 1.24 -0.63 31.27
N SER A 133 0.46 -1.01 30.25
CA SER A 133 -0.79 -1.77 30.37
C SER A 133 -0.78 -3.13 29.66
N GLY A 134 0.28 -3.48 28.96
CA GLY A 134 0.34 -4.69 28.14
C GLY A 134 -0.56 -4.67 26.89
N LYS A 135 -1.21 -3.54 26.57
CA LYS A 135 -2.06 -3.33 25.40
C LYS A 135 -1.40 -2.38 24.42
N ILE A 136 -1.60 -2.64 23.13
CA ILE A 136 -1.18 -1.78 22.02
C ILE A 136 -2.04 -0.51 22.02
N VAL A 137 -1.44 0.66 21.92
CA VAL A 137 -2.16 1.93 21.75
C VAL A 137 -2.07 2.35 20.29
N CYS A 138 -3.23 2.51 19.62
CA CYS A 138 -3.30 2.98 18.23
C CYS A 138 -4.06 4.31 18.15
N ALA A 139 -3.35 5.37 17.70
CA ALA A 139 -3.94 6.69 17.52
C ALA A 139 -4.70 6.78 16.19
N TYR A 140 -5.83 7.49 16.18
CA TYR A 140 -6.61 7.76 14.98
C TYR A 140 -7.31 9.11 15.06
N SER A 141 -7.56 9.76 13.92
CA SER A 141 -8.35 10.99 13.87
C SER A 141 -9.83 10.66 13.67
N GLY A 142 -10.66 11.28 14.50
CA GLY A 142 -12.11 11.15 14.44
C GLY A 142 -12.75 10.78 15.76
N LYS A 143 -14.07 10.71 15.76
CA LYS A 143 -14.86 10.36 16.94
C LYS A 143 -14.95 8.84 17.09
N ARG A 144 -15.24 8.40 18.32
CA ARG A 144 -15.52 6.99 18.62
C ARG A 144 -16.61 6.44 17.68
N GLY A 145 -16.36 5.27 17.10
CA GLY A 145 -17.22 4.65 16.08
C GLY A 145 -16.85 5.02 14.63
N ALA A 146 -15.81 5.85 14.43
CA ALA A 146 -15.33 6.19 13.09
C ALA A 146 -14.75 4.96 12.34
N TYR A 147 -14.70 5.03 11.00
CA TYR A 147 -14.13 3.99 10.17
C TYR A 147 -12.68 3.64 10.53
N ALA A 148 -11.89 4.65 10.94
CA ALA A 148 -10.51 4.43 11.40
C ALA A 148 -10.46 3.58 12.67
N GLU A 149 -11.36 3.78 13.63
CA GLU A 149 -11.44 2.93 14.83
C GLU A 149 -11.89 1.51 14.48
N GLN A 150 -12.84 1.34 13.55
CA GLN A 150 -13.24 0.02 13.05
C GLN A 150 -12.08 -0.69 12.33
N ALA A 151 -11.24 0.05 11.61
CA ALA A 151 -10.05 -0.50 10.98
C ALA A 151 -9.04 -0.99 12.01
N ILE A 152 -8.86 -0.25 13.11
CA ILE A 152 -7.99 -0.66 14.23
C ILE A 152 -8.46 -2.00 14.81
N THR A 153 -9.74 -2.12 15.16
CA THR A 153 -10.29 -3.34 15.76
C THR A 153 -10.32 -4.54 14.80
N ARG A 154 -10.25 -4.29 13.49
CA ARG A 154 -10.10 -5.36 12.48
C ARG A 154 -8.66 -5.78 12.26
N TYR A 155 -7.72 -4.87 12.47
CA TYR A 155 -6.29 -5.14 12.26
C TYR A 155 -5.65 -5.74 13.50
N PHE A 156 -5.97 -5.23 14.68
CA PHE A 156 -5.56 -5.73 15.97
C PHE A 156 -6.71 -6.51 16.63
N ASP A 157 -6.40 -7.49 17.47
CA ASP A 157 -7.43 -8.10 18.31
C ASP A 157 -7.99 -7.03 19.27
N GLU A 158 -9.33 -6.94 19.40
CA GLU A 158 -10.03 -5.94 20.21
C GLU A 158 -9.62 -6.03 21.71
N GLN A 159 -9.19 -7.22 22.16
CA GLN A 159 -8.71 -7.42 23.53
C GLN A 159 -7.31 -6.86 23.77
N ASP A 160 -6.52 -6.70 22.70
CA ASP A 160 -5.10 -6.35 22.77
C ASP A 160 -4.82 -4.89 22.36
N VAL A 161 -5.81 -4.14 21.86
CA VAL A 161 -5.64 -2.76 21.42
C VAL A 161 -6.48 -1.77 22.21
N LEU A 162 -5.91 -0.57 22.39
CA LEU A 162 -6.58 0.63 22.88
C LEU A 162 -6.59 1.68 21.76
N SER A 163 -7.78 2.09 21.34
CA SER A 163 -7.96 3.14 20.36
C SER A 163 -7.85 4.52 21.01
N MET A 164 -6.89 5.34 20.56
CA MET A 164 -6.69 6.72 21.02
C MET A 164 -7.17 7.71 19.97
N SER A 165 -8.28 8.41 20.25
CA SER A 165 -8.81 9.44 19.36
C SER A 165 -8.00 10.74 19.52
N VAL A 166 -7.66 11.37 18.38
CA VAL A 166 -7.04 12.70 18.28
C VAL A 166 -7.82 13.57 17.30
N ASP A 167 -7.62 14.90 17.32
CA ASP A 167 -8.43 15.83 16.54
C ASP A 167 -7.93 16.00 15.10
N SER A 168 -6.65 15.74 14.82
CA SER A 168 -6.04 15.93 13.50
C SER A 168 -5.12 14.78 13.10
N PHE A 169 -4.76 14.71 11.82
CA PHE A 169 -3.77 13.75 11.33
C PHE A 169 -2.36 14.05 11.86
N ASP A 170 -2.01 15.32 11.98
CA ASP A 170 -0.71 15.71 12.56
C ASP A 170 -0.56 15.21 14.00
N GLU A 171 -1.64 15.24 14.77
CA GLU A 171 -1.64 14.72 16.13
C GLU A 171 -1.47 13.20 16.20
N ILE A 172 -1.89 12.44 15.15
CA ILE A 172 -1.60 11.01 15.07
C ILE A 172 -0.09 10.80 14.99
N PHE A 173 0.59 11.49 14.07
CA PHE A 173 2.04 11.39 13.91
C PHE A 173 2.79 11.85 15.16
N GLN A 174 2.32 12.93 15.77
CA GLN A 174 2.90 13.45 17.02
C GLN A 174 2.74 12.45 18.17
N ALA A 175 1.57 11.82 18.29
CA ALA A 175 1.31 10.82 19.34
C ALA A 175 2.24 9.61 19.23
N VAL A 176 2.52 9.15 18.00
CA VAL A 176 3.46 8.05 17.77
C VAL A 176 4.90 8.51 18.03
N THR A 177 5.28 9.71 17.57
CA THR A 177 6.63 10.26 17.76
C THR A 177 6.93 10.50 19.24
N ASP A 178 5.95 10.97 20.01
CA ASP A 178 6.05 11.20 21.45
C ASP A 178 6.00 9.90 22.29
N GLY A 179 5.77 8.74 21.66
CA GLY A 179 5.60 7.47 22.36
C GLY A 179 4.30 7.34 23.17
N LYS A 180 3.30 8.20 22.87
CA LYS A 180 1.96 8.13 23.48
C LYS A 180 1.08 7.07 22.83
N ALA A 181 1.38 6.72 21.57
CA ALA A 181 0.78 5.64 20.82
C ALA A 181 1.88 4.79 20.16
N ASP A 182 1.61 3.48 20.06
CA ASP A 182 2.52 2.54 19.40
C ASP A 182 2.33 2.59 17.87
N TYR A 183 1.11 2.91 17.41
CA TYR A 183 0.73 2.98 16.00
C TYR A 183 -0.20 4.17 15.72
N GLY A 184 -0.25 4.58 14.45
CA GLY A 184 -1.22 5.54 13.93
C GLY A 184 -2.03 4.95 12.78
N MET A 185 -3.36 5.07 12.84
CA MET A 185 -4.28 4.69 11.78
C MET A 185 -4.67 5.93 10.96
N VAL A 186 -4.18 6.01 9.73
CA VAL A 186 -4.40 7.16 8.83
C VAL A 186 -5.18 6.69 7.60
N PRO A 187 -6.28 7.34 7.22
CA PRO A 187 -6.97 7.05 5.96
C PRO A 187 -6.13 7.56 4.78
N ILE A 188 -6.01 6.76 3.74
CA ILE A 188 -5.31 7.13 2.50
C ILE A 188 -6.28 7.78 1.52
N GLU A 189 -7.55 7.33 1.51
CA GLU A 189 -8.56 7.81 0.58
C GLU A 189 -9.94 7.86 1.26
N ASN A 190 -10.75 8.85 0.87
CA ASN A 190 -12.14 8.99 1.29
C ASN A 190 -13.03 8.94 0.07
N SER A 191 -14.07 8.09 0.08
CA SER A 191 -15.00 7.88 -1.02
C SER A 191 -15.81 9.13 -1.43
N LEU A 192 -15.89 10.13 -0.56
CA LEU A 192 -16.61 11.40 -0.83
C LEU A 192 -15.68 12.54 -1.20
N ALA A 193 -14.43 12.53 -0.74
CA ALA A 193 -13.47 13.62 -0.90
C ALA A 193 -12.24 13.24 -1.77
N GLY A 194 -12.13 11.99 -2.22
CA GLY A 194 -10.96 11.50 -2.93
C GLY A 194 -9.75 11.27 -2.02
N SER A 195 -8.55 11.30 -2.58
CA SER A 195 -7.31 11.08 -1.84
C SER A 195 -7.11 12.18 -0.79
N VAL A 196 -6.77 11.77 0.42
CA VAL A 196 -6.44 12.68 1.53
C VAL A 196 -4.98 13.09 1.36
N TYR A 197 -4.76 14.25 0.73
CA TYR A 197 -3.44 14.90 0.70
C TYR A 197 -3.39 15.98 1.78
N GLN A 198 -2.51 15.83 2.73
CA GLN A 198 -1.99 16.91 3.56
C GLN A 198 -0.47 16.92 3.51
#